data_6d32ea09e29d020e1685fbf49f6d0dbe
#
_entry.id   6d32ea09e29d020e1685fbf49f6d0dbe
#
_cell.length_a   1.000
_cell.length_b   1.000
_cell.length_c   1.000
_cell.angle_alpha   90.00
_cell.angle_beta   90.00
_cell.angle_gamma   90.00
#
_symmetry.space_group_name_H-M   'P 1'
#
loop_
_entity.id
_entity.type
_entity.pdbx_description
1 polymer ?
#
loop_
_entity_poly.entity_id
_entity_poly.type
_entity_poly.pdbx_seq_one_letter_code
_entity_poly.pdbx_strand_id
1 'polypeptide(L)'
;MKTRPLLLSLLLSLLLLSGCQSAPHPPLALVPHVDLPRFMGDWYVIANIPTFIERGAHDAVESYRLAADGTIETTFTFRAGGFDGEAKRYTPRGYVVDSTSNAVWEMQFVWPVKADYRIAYLTPDYTQTVIARERRDYVWIMARTPQIPDADYERLLRFVAEQGYDVSKIARVPQRPLDSRPAASRDAS
;
A
#
# COMPACT_ATOMS: atom_id res chain seq x y z
N MET A 1 23.24 -11.33 -59.77
CA MET A 1 23.59 -11.78 -58.39
C MET A 1 23.81 -10.56 -57.51
N LYS A 2 22.74 -9.95 -56.92
CA LYS A 2 22.82 -8.75 -56.04
C LYS A 2 21.77 -8.84 -54.92
N THR A 3 21.83 -9.90 -54.07
CA THR A 3 20.85 -10.12 -53.00
C THR A 3 21.45 -10.10 -51.58
N ARG A 4 22.76 -9.77 -51.43
CA ARG A 4 23.46 -9.83 -50.14
C ARG A 4 23.25 -8.63 -49.18
N PRO A 5 22.95 -7.38 -49.58
CA PRO A 5 22.82 -6.29 -48.62
C PRO A 5 21.48 -6.26 -47.88
N LEU A 6 20.39 -6.81 -48.44
CA LEU A 6 19.08 -6.77 -47.81
C LEU A 6 18.98 -7.70 -46.59
N LEU A 7 19.64 -8.87 -46.59
CA LEU A 7 19.64 -9.82 -45.48
C LEU A 7 20.46 -9.32 -44.28
N LEU A 8 21.54 -8.57 -44.55
CA LEU A 8 22.38 -7.98 -43.49
C LEU A 8 21.65 -6.85 -42.75
N SER A 9 20.87 -6.05 -43.51
CA SER A 9 20.05 -4.96 -42.92
C SER A 9 18.92 -5.50 -42.05
N LEU A 10 18.31 -6.63 -42.42
CA LEU A 10 17.23 -7.25 -41.64
C LEU A 10 17.74 -7.88 -40.32
N LEU A 11 18.95 -8.47 -40.33
CA LEU A 11 19.57 -9.00 -39.11
C LEU A 11 19.98 -7.89 -38.13
N LEU A 12 20.43 -6.75 -38.61
CA LEU A 12 20.82 -5.62 -37.75
C LEU A 12 19.62 -4.96 -37.09
N SER A 13 18.45 -4.96 -37.77
CA SER A 13 17.20 -4.45 -37.19
C SER A 13 16.63 -5.32 -36.10
N LEU A 14 16.87 -6.64 -36.11
CA LEU A 14 16.41 -7.57 -35.09
C LEU A 14 17.21 -7.47 -33.78
N LEU A 15 18.45 -7.01 -33.83
CA LEU A 15 19.31 -6.84 -32.64
C LEU A 15 18.99 -5.58 -31.82
N LEU A 16 18.26 -4.63 -32.38
CA LEU A 16 17.86 -3.39 -31.69
C LEU A 16 16.56 -3.54 -30.88
N LEU A 17 15.88 -4.67 -30.97
CA LEU A 17 14.66 -5.00 -30.19
C LEU A 17 14.98 -5.70 -28.85
N SER A 18 16.24 -5.72 -28.42
CA SER A 18 16.59 -6.03 -27.02
C SER A 18 16.12 -4.88 -26.12
N GLY A 19 14.79 -4.71 -26.07
CA GLY A 19 14.14 -3.74 -25.19
C GLY A 19 14.60 -3.98 -23.76
N CYS A 20 14.82 -2.93 -23.02
CA CYS A 20 15.03 -2.91 -21.58
C CYS A 20 13.95 -3.76 -20.91
N GLN A 21 14.16 -5.05 -20.75
CA GLN A 21 13.43 -5.86 -19.79
C GLN A 21 13.91 -5.35 -18.43
N SER A 22 13.10 -4.53 -17.78
CA SER A 22 13.29 -4.23 -16.37
C SER A 22 13.47 -5.57 -15.66
N ALA A 23 14.60 -5.74 -14.97
CA ALA A 23 14.82 -6.97 -14.20
C ALA A 23 13.60 -7.21 -13.31
N PRO A 24 13.04 -8.42 -13.25
CA PRO A 24 11.91 -8.67 -12.37
C PRO A 24 12.34 -8.33 -10.94
N HIS A 25 11.51 -7.58 -10.23
CA HIS A 25 11.77 -7.28 -8.82
C HIS A 25 11.91 -8.60 -8.05
N PRO A 26 12.78 -8.67 -7.04
CA PRO A 26 12.81 -9.83 -6.15
C PRO A 26 11.42 -10.06 -5.54
N PRO A 27 11.08 -11.30 -5.15
CA PRO A 27 9.83 -11.56 -4.46
C PRO A 27 9.64 -10.60 -3.29
N LEU A 28 8.42 -10.10 -3.12
CA LEU A 28 8.09 -9.19 -2.02
C LEU A 28 8.25 -9.94 -0.70
N ALA A 29 8.98 -9.34 0.25
CA ALA A 29 9.00 -9.87 1.61
C ALA A 29 7.59 -9.79 2.21
N LEU A 30 7.17 -10.84 2.90
CA LEU A 30 5.92 -10.90 3.64
C LEU A 30 6.22 -11.25 5.09
N VAL A 31 5.39 -10.78 6.00
CA VAL A 31 5.45 -11.27 7.38
C VAL A 31 5.07 -12.76 7.41
N PRO A 32 5.72 -13.58 8.24
CA PRO A 32 5.48 -15.02 8.24
C PRO A 32 4.07 -15.39 8.73
N HIS A 33 3.50 -14.59 9.61
CA HIS A 33 2.13 -14.78 10.11
C HIS A 33 1.55 -13.49 10.66
N VAL A 34 0.24 -13.28 10.46
CA VAL A 34 -0.56 -12.19 11.00
C VAL A 34 -1.66 -12.76 11.89
N ASP A 35 -1.66 -12.39 13.17
CA ASP A 35 -2.79 -12.56 14.06
C ASP A 35 -3.89 -11.57 13.67
N LEU A 36 -4.91 -12.03 12.94
CA LEU A 36 -5.97 -11.17 12.41
C LEU A 36 -6.68 -10.36 13.52
N PRO A 37 -7.12 -10.94 14.64
CA PRO A 37 -7.70 -10.18 15.74
C PRO A 37 -6.83 -9.01 16.22
N ARG A 38 -5.52 -9.21 16.36
CA ARG A 38 -4.59 -8.15 16.77
C ARG A 38 -4.36 -7.09 15.68
N PHE A 39 -4.51 -7.48 14.41
CA PHE A 39 -4.34 -6.55 13.29
C PHE A 39 -5.56 -5.65 13.09
N MET A 40 -6.73 -6.03 13.58
CA MET A 40 -7.96 -5.21 13.47
C MET A 40 -7.84 -3.88 14.20
N GLY A 41 -8.80 -2.98 13.96
CA GLY A 41 -8.84 -1.62 14.49
C GLY A 41 -8.21 -0.60 13.55
N ASP A 42 -7.88 0.56 14.08
CA ASP A 42 -7.44 1.72 13.29
C ASP A 42 -5.95 1.70 12.99
N TRP A 43 -5.64 2.07 11.75
CA TRP A 43 -4.29 2.31 11.24
C TRP A 43 -4.23 3.67 10.56
N TYR A 44 -3.41 4.57 11.10
CA TYR A 44 -3.15 5.89 10.52
C TYR A 44 -2.18 5.76 9.36
N VAL A 45 -2.53 6.29 8.19
CA VAL A 45 -1.63 6.32 7.04
C VAL A 45 -0.60 7.42 7.25
N ILE A 46 0.64 7.03 7.53
CA ILE A 46 1.77 7.96 7.79
C ILE A 46 2.35 8.48 6.48
N ALA A 47 2.49 7.58 5.49
CA ALA A 47 2.96 7.92 4.16
C ALA A 47 2.52 6.86 3.16
N ASN A 48 2.41 7.21 1.90
CA ASN A 48 2.05 6.28 0.84
C ASN A 48 2.61 6.72 -0.52
N ILE A 49 2.63 5.80 -1.49
CA ILE A 49 2.52 6.17 -2.90
C ILE A 49 1.03 6.30 -3.17
N PRO A 50 0.50 7.54 -3.33
CA PRO A 50 -0.94 7.75 -3.32
C PRO A 50 -1.61 7.21 -4.59
N THR A 51 -2.71 6.49 -4.42
CA THR A 51 -3.63 6.21 -5.53
C THR A 51 -4.32 7.49 -6.00
N PHE A 52 -5.07 7.43 -7.11
CA PHE A 52 -5.75 8.63 -7.62
C PHE A 52 -6.79 9.21 -6.65
N ILE A 53 -7.41 8.37 -5.81
CA ILE A 53 -8.39 8.81 -4.80
C ILE A 53 -7.75 9.42 -3.54
N GLU A 54 -6.48 9.08 -3.27
CA GLU A 54 -5.76 9.49 -2.04
C GLU A 54 -4.92 10.75 -2.21
N ARG A 55 -4.81 11.28 -3.42
CA ARG A 55 -4.01 12.48 -3.68
C ARG A 55 -4.49 13.66 -2.84
N GLY A 56 -3.58 14.21 -2.05
CA GLY A 56 -3.89 15.31 -1.12
C GLY A 56 -4.71 14.89 0.09
N ALA A 57 -4.71 13.60 0.45
CA ALA A 57 -5.36 13.11 1.67
C ALA A 57 -4.68 13.66 2.93
N HIS A 58 -5.50 14.05 3.92
CA HIS A 58 -5.11 14.46 5.26
C HIS A 58 -5.92 13.65 6.27
N ASP A 59 -5.38 13.40 7.45
CA ASP A 59 -6.02 12.60 8.50
C ASP A 59 -6.52 11.23 8.00
N ALA A 60 -5.78 10.59 7.09
CA ALA A 60 -6.17 9.32 6.51
C ALA A 60 -6.05 8.17 7.51
N VAL A 61 -7.12 7.39 7.65
CA VAL A 61 -7.23 6.24 8.55
C VAL A 61 -7.88 5.08 7.81
N GLU A 62 -7.30 3.90 7.95
CA GLU A 62 -7.90 2.63 7.58
C GLU A 62 -8.31 1.87 8.85
N SER A 63 -9.59 1.54 8.97
CA SER A 63 -10.15 0.78 10.09
C SER A 63 -10.57 -0.60 9.60
N TYR A 64 -10.10 -1.66 10.25
CA TYR A 64 -10.38 -3.04 9.89
C TYR A 64 -11.20 -3.74 10.98
N ARG A 65 -12.16 -4.56 10.57
CA ARG A 65 -12.94 -5.43 11.44
C ARG A 65 -13.10 -6.81 10.81
N LEU A 66 -12.75 -7.85 11.55
CA LEU A 66 -12.99 -9.22 11.13
C LEU A 66 -14.49 -9.54 11.21
N ALA A 67 -15.11 -9.86 10.09
CA ALA A 67 -16.51 -10.25 10.01
C ALA A 67 -16.70 -11.73 10.34
N ALA A 68 -17.92 -12.14 10.70
CA ALA A 68 -18.24 -13.52 11.04
C ALA A 68 -18.04 -14.51 9.86
N ASP A 69 -18.08 -14.03 8.64
CA ASP A 69 -17.82 -14.82 7.42
C ASP A 69 -16.33 -14.93 7.08
N GLY A 70 -15.44 -14.40 7.93
CA GLY A 70 -13.99 -14.42 7.73
C GLY A 70 -13.47 -13.33 6.79
N THR A 71 -14.33 -12.46 6.26
CA THR A 71 -13.89 -11.30 5.47
C THR A 71 -13.46 -10.15 6.38
N ILE A 72 -12.71 -9.19 5.82
CA ILE A 72 -12.27 -7.99 6.53
C ILE A 72 -13.14 -6.81 6.08
N GLU A 73 -14.01 -6.35 6.95
CA GLU A 73 -14.71 -5.10 6.74
C GLU A 73 -13.74 -3.95 6.95
N THR A 74 -13.61 -3.13 5.92
CA THR A 74 -12.66 -2.01 5.92
C THR A 74 -13.43 -0.70 5.79
N THR A 75 -13.00 0.30 6.56
CA THR A 75 -13.42 1.67 6.39
C THR A 75 -12.19 2.52 6.18
N PHE A 76 -12.09 3.17 5.03
CA PHE A 76 -11.03 4.13 4.73
C PHE A 76 -11.62 5.54 4.74
N THR A 77 -11.09 6.41 5.61
CA THR A 77 -11.52 7.81 5.75
C THR A 77 -10.36 8.76 5.62
N PHE A 78 -10.62 9.95 5.04
CA PHE A 78 -9.64 11.04 4.99
C PHE A 78 -10.32 12.39 4.73
N ARG A 79 -9.57 13.50 4.86
CA ARG A 79 -9.93 14.84 4.42
C ARG A 79 -9.26 15.15 3.09
N ALA A 80 -9.99 15.61 2.09
CA ALA A 80 -9.47 15.88 0.75
C ALA A 80 -8.89 17.30 0.65
N GLY A 81 -7.62 17.41 0.27
CA GLY A 81 -6.96 18.68 -0.02
C GLY A 81 -6.54 19.53 1.18
N GLY A 82 -6.84 19.10 2.42
CA GLY A 82 -6.49 19.81 3.65
C GLY A 82 -7.26 19.30 4.85
N PHE A 83 -6.85 19.69 6.05
CA PHE A 83 -7.51 19.26 7.29
C PHE A 83 -8.99 19.69 7.40
N ASP A 84 -9.36 20.80 6.77
CA ASP A 84 -10.73 21.29 6.73
C ASP A 84 -11.44 20.89 5.42
N GLY A 85 -10.78 20.08 4.59
CA GLY A 85 -11.33 19.59 3.34
C GLY A 85 -12.52 18.66 3.53
N GLU A 86 -13.15 18.31 2.42
CA GLU A 86 -14.31 17.40 2.42
C GLU A 86 -13.93 16.03 3.00
N ALA A 87 -14.78 15.52 3.91
CA ALA A 87 -14.62 14.18 4.44
C ALA A 87 -14.96 13.14 3.38
N LYS A 88 -14.03 12.24 3.09
CA LYS A 88 -14.22 11.10 2.20
C LYS A 88 -14.27 9.81 3.02
N ARG A 89 -15.12 8.88 2.59
CA ARG A 89 -15.29 7.57 3.21
C ARG A 89 -15.48 6.52 2.12
N TYR A 90 -14.71 5.44 2.22
CA TYR A 90 -14.82 4.25 1.37
C TYR A 90 -14.95 3.03 2.27
N THR A 91 -15.68 2.01 1.81
CA THR A 91 -15.92 0.78 2.58
C THR A 91 -15.60 -0.45 1.74
N PRO A 92 -14.32 -0.63 1.35
CA PRO A 92 -13.92 -1.84 0.63
C PRO A 92 -14.04 -3.07 1.53
N ARG A 93 -14.11 -4.24 0.90
CA ARG A 93 -14.08 -5.53 1.59
C ARG A 93 -12.79 -6.25 1.30
N GLY A 94 -12.11 -6.71 2.35
CA GLY A 94 -10.91 -7.52 2.27
C GLY A 94 -11.23 -9.02 2.33
N TYR A 95 -10.48 -9.80 1.54
CA TYR A 95 -10.54 -11.25 1.50
C TYR A 95 -9.14 -11.78 1.78
N VAL A 96 -8.97 -12.56 2.85
CA VAL A 96 -7.70 -13.25 3.12
C VAL A 96 -7.58 -14.40 2.13
N VAL A 97 -6.54 -14.38 1.29
CA VAL A 97 -6.31 -15.41 0.26
C VAL A 97 -5.23 -16.41 0.63
N ASP A 98 -4.34 -16.06 1.56
CA ASP A 98 -3.38 -16.98 2.16
C ASP A 98 -3.69 -17.14 3.65
N SER A 99 -4.41 -18.19 3.99
CA SER A 99 -4.79 -18.51 5.37
C SER A 99 -3.62 -19.10 6.20
N THR A 100 -2.48 -19.41 5.59
CA THR A 100 -1.30 -19.90 6.30
C THR A 100 -0.59 -18.75 7.02
N SER A 101 -0.31 -17.68 6.28
CA SER A 101 0.33 -16.49 6.84
C SER A 101 -0.67 -15.41 7.28
N ASN A 102 -1.87 -15.39 6.71
CA ASN A 102 -2.84 -14.28 6.78
C ASN A 102 -2.27 -12.93 6.28
N ALA A 103 -1.14 -12.93 5.55
CA ALA A 103 -0.45 -11.73 5.12
C ALA A 103 -0.84 -11.28 3.70
N VAL A 104 -1.56 -12.10 2.95
CA VAL A 104 -1.98 -11.80 1.58
C VAL A 104 -3.49 -11.68 1.54
N TRP A 105 -3.97 -10.49 1.15
CA TRP A 105 -5.39 -10.20 1.00
C TRP A 105 -5.68 -9.67 -0.40
N GLU A 106 -6.95 -9.67 -0.76
CA GLU A 106 -7.51 -8.96 -1.90
C GLU A 106 -8.53 -7.93 -1.41
N MET A 107 -8.34 -6.67 -1.78
CA MET A 107 -9.24 -5.57 -1.39
C MET A 107 -10.20 -5.24 -2.54
N GLN A 108 -11.50 -5.28 -2.29
CA GLN A 108 -12.54 -5.00 -3.28
C GLN A 108 -13.23 -3.67 -2.98
N PHE A 109 -12.90 -2.65 -3.77
CA PHE A 109 -13.57 -1.34 -3.75
C PHE A 109 -14.83 -1.32 -4.61
N VAL A 110 -14.77 -1.98 -5.78
CA VAL A 110 -15.86 -2.06 -6.74
C VAL A 110 -15.89 -3.47 -7.32
N TRP A 111 -17.05 -4.12 -7.22
CA TRP A 111 -17.25 -5.45 -7.83
C TRP A 111 -17.13 -5.38 -9.36
N PRO A 112 -16.47 -6.35 -10.02
CA PRO A 112 -15.80 -7.55 -9.49
C PRO A 112 -14.29 -7.36 -9.23
N VAL A 113 -13.77 -6.14 -9.29
CA VAL A 113 -12.32 -5.85 -9.27
C VAL A 113 -11.77 -5.98 -7.87
N LYS A 114 -10.72 -6.78 -7.71
CA LYS A 114 -9.97 -6.95 -6.47
C LYS A 114 -8.53 -6.47 -6.64
N ALA A 115 -8.03 -5.75 -5.68
CA ALA A 115 -6.68 -5.21 -5.63
C ALA A 115 -5.80 -6.03 -4.68
N ASP A 116 -4.58 -6.32 -5.10
CA ASP A 116 -3.56 -6.99 -4.28
C ASP A 116 -3.22 -6.13 -3.05
N TYR A 117 -3.14 -6.76 -1.87
CA TYR A 117 -2.86 -6.13 -0.59
C TYR A 117 -2.02 -7.11 0.25
N ARG A 118 -0.79 -6.74 0.56
CA ARG A 118 0.19 -7.61 1.19
C ARG A 118 0.80 -6.96 2.42
N ILE A 119 0.71 -7.62 3.56
CA ILE A 119 1.36 -7.17 4.79
C ILE A 119 2.83 -7.59 4.70
N ALA A 120 3.67 -6.64 4.24
CA ALA A 120 5.09 -6.88 3.98
C ALA A 120 5.95 -6.70 5.23
N TYR A 121 5.54 -5.81 6.12
CA TYR A 121 6.19 -5.54 7.39
C TYR A 121 5.16 -5.37 8.50
N LEU A 122 5.47 -5.85 9.67
CA LEU A 122 4.65 -5.67 10.88
C LEU A 122 5.56 -5.75 12.10
N THR A 123 5.49 -4.76 12.98
CA THR A 123 6.22 -4.83 14.24
C THR A 123 5.64 -5.90 15.17
N PRO A 124 6.46 -6.55 16.04
CA PRO A 124 5.98 -7.59 16.95
C PRO A 124 4.86 -7.14 17.91
N ASP A 125 4.85 -5.85 18.24
CA ASP A 125 3.82 -5.20 19.06
C ASP A 125 2.58 -4.74 18.29
N TYR A 126 2.58 -4.90 16.94
CA TYR A 126 1.50 -4.48 16.04
C TYR A 126 1.25 -2.96 16.04
N THR A 127 2.30 -2.15 16.24
CA THR A 127 2.18 -0.69 16.25
C THR A 127 2.49 -0.03 14.92
N GLN A 128 3.28 -0.68 14.05
CA GLN A 128 3.67 -0.17 12.73
C GLN A 128 3.60 -1.28 11.69
N THR A 129 3.15 -0.94 10.47
CA THR A 129 3.04 -1.90 9.36
C THR A 129 3.37 -1.23 8.02
N VAL A 130 3.81 -2.04 7.05
CA VAL A 130 3.90 -1.66 5.64
C VAL A 130 3.01 -2.57 4.84
N ILE A 131 2.06 -1.97 4.15
CA ILE A 131 1.23 -2.64 3.16
C ILE A 131 1.81 -2.40 1.78
N ALA A 132 2.01 -3.46 1.05
CA ALA A 132 2.66 -3.44 -0.25
C ALA A 132 1.81 -4.16 -1.30
N ARG A 133 2.22 -4.04 -2.56
CA ARG A 133 1.65 -4.76 -3.70
C ARG A 133 2.75 -5.38 -4.53
N GLU A 134 2.50 -6.56 -5.10
CA GLU A 134 3.49 -7.28 -5.93
C GLU A 134 4.00 -6.43 -7.09
N ARG A 135 3.15 -5.56 -7.65
CA ARG A 135 3.51 -4.67 -8.77
C ARG A 135 4.39 -3.49 -8.38
N ARG A 136 4.63 -3.21 -7.09
CA ARG A 136 5.34 -2.03 -6.56
C ARG A 136 4.77 -0.69 -7.05
N ASP A 137 3.50 -0.66 -7.41
CA ASP A 137 2.82 0.56 -7.88
C ASP A 137 2.31 1.42 -6.71
N TYR A 138 1.85 0.79 -5.62
CA TYR A 138 1.36 1.46 -4.41
C TYR A 138 1.92 0.80 -3.16
N VAL A 139 2.12 1.60 -2.12
CA VAL A 139 2.59 1.18 -0.80
C VAL A 139 2.01 2.11 0.26
N TRP A 140 1.71 1.59 1.44
CA TRP A 140 1.25 2.36 2.60
C TRP A 140 2.12 2.03 3.81
N ILE A 141 2.66 3.07 4.44
CA ILE A 141 3.31 3.01 5.75
C ILE A 141 2.25 3.46 6.74
N MET A 142 1.90 2.60 7.68
CA MET A 142 0.83 2.86 8.63
C MET A 142 1.27 2.61 10.07
N ALA A 143 0.62 3.27 11.02
CA ALA A 143 0.88 3.11 12.44
C ALA A 143 -0.42 3.19 13.27
N ARG A 144 -0.35 2.71 14.52
CA ARG A 144 -1.46 2.84 15.49
C ARG A 144 -1.61 4.25 16.07
N THR A 145 -0.65 5.11 15.78
CA THR A 145 -0.68 6.52 16.18
C THR A 145 -0.55 7.42 14.95
N PRO A 146 -1.16 8.61 14.94
CA PRO A 146 -1.10 9.52 13.80
C PRO A 146 0.31 10.07 13.54
N GLN A 147 1.22 9.93 14.47
CA GLN A 147 2.60 10.37 14.39
C GLN A 147 3.52 9.26 14.88
N ILE A 148 4.67 9.11 14.22
CA ILE A 148 5.75 8.19 14.61
C ILE A 148 7.08 8.97 14.68
N PRO A 149 8.05 8.51 15.47
CA PRO A 149 9.40 9.08 15.47
C PRO A 149 10.02 9.08 14.07
N ASP A 150 10.81 10.11 13.74
CA ASP A 150 11.47 10.20 12.44
C ASP A 150 12.42 9.01 12.20
N ALA A 151 13.09 8.51 13.23
CA ALA A 151 13.93 7.32 13.12
C ALA A 151 13.14 6.07 12.66
N ASP A 152 11.88 5.92 13.10
CA ASP A 152 11.00 4.83 12.69
C ASP A 152 10.56 5.03 11.24
N TYR A 153 10.17 6.26 10.87
CA TYR A 153 9.84 6.59 9.50
C TYR A 153 10.98 6.26 8.53
N GLU A 154 12.20 6.70 8.84
CA GLU A 154 13.41 6.42 8.06
C GLU A 154 13.69 4.91 7.93
N ARG A 155 13.49 4.14 9.01
CA ARG A 155 13.61 2.69 9.00
C ARG A 155 12.61 2.06 8.03
N LEU A 156 11.34 2.49 8.10
CA LEU A 156 10.28 1.98 7.22
C LEU A 156 10.50 2.38 5.75
N LEU A 157 11.00 3.58 5.48
CA LEU A 157 11.39 4.00 4.13
C LEU A 157 12.52 3.13 3.56
N ARG A 158 13.56 2.84 4.36
CA ARG A 158 14.62 1.92 3.93
C ARG A 158 14.08 0.54 3.60
N PHE A 159 13.22 -0.01 4.46
CA PHE A 159 12.55 -1.28 4.18
C PHE A 159 11.80 -1.24 2.83
N VAL A 160 11.02 -0.20 2.59
CA VAL A 160 10.26 -0.03 1.33
C VAL A 160 11.20 0.05 0.12
N ALA A 161 12.34 0.77 0.24
CA ALA A 161 13.37 0.83 -0.82
C ALA A 161 13.97 -0.55 -1.10
N GLU A 162 14.28 -1.34 -0.07
CA GLU A 162 14.79 -2.72 -0.18
C GLU A 162 13.79 -3.66 -0.86
N GLN A 163 12.47 -3.37 -0.77
CA GLN A 163 11.43 -4.08 -1.48
C GLN A 163 11.31 -3.69 -2.97
N GLY A 164 12.13 -2.77 -3.45
CA GLY A 164 12.18 -2.36 -4.86
C GLY A 164 11.21 -1.25 -5.24
N TYR A 165 10.70 -0.50 -4.28
CA TYR A 165 9.88 0.69 -4.54
C TYR A 165 10.73 1.92 -4.85
N ASP A 166 10.21 2.77 -5.72
CA ASP A 166 10.74 4.13 -5.93
C ASP A 166 10.26 5.04 -4.79
N VAL A 167 11.11 5.20 -3.77
CA VAL A 167 10.79 6.00 -2.57
C VAL A 167 10.61 7.49 -2.86
N SER A 168 11.07 7.99 -4.01
CA SER A 168 10.84 9.38 -4.42
C SER A 168 9.36 9.69 -4.68
N LYS A 169 8.54 8.66 -4.89
CA LYS A 169 7.09 8.77 -5.08
C LYS A 169 6.30 8.74 -3.79
N ILE A 170 6.95 8.44 -2.66
CA ILE A 170 6.27 8.37 -1.37
C ILE A 170 6.05 9.79 -0.85
N ALA A 171 4.81 10.08 -0.50
CA ALA A 171 4.41 11.33 0.14
C ALA A 171 3.99 11.06 1.59
N ARG A 172 4.41 11.91 2.52
CA ARG A 172 3.85 11.92 3.88
C ARG A 172 2.38 12.34 3.81
N VAL A 173 1.54 11.65 4.56
CA VAL A 173 0.13 12.03 4.75
C VAL A 173 0.05 12.89 6.01
N PRO A 174 -0.34 14.17 5.89
CA PRO A 174 -0.46 15.04 7.06
C PRO A 174 -1.52 14.52 8.03
N GLN A 175 -1.14 14.41 9.30
CA GLN A 175 -1.98 13.87 10.37
C GLN A 175 -2.05 14.87 11.53
N ARG A 176 -3.25 15.24 11.97
CA ARG A 176 -3.43 15.99 13.23
C ARG A 176 -3.21 15.08 14.43
N PRO A 177 -2.70 15.61 15.55
CA PRO A 177 -2.73 14.91 16.83
C PRO A 177 -4.16 14.48 17.20
N LEU A 178 -4.29 13.39 17.95
CA LEU A 178 -5.61 12.82 18.31
C LEU A 178 -6.51 13.79 19.07
N ASP A 179 -5.92 14.60 19.96
CA ASP A 179 -6.62 15.61 20.78
C ASP A 179 -7.19 16.76 19.95
N SER A 180 -6.61 17.04 18.80
CA SER A 180 -7.03 18.11 17.89
C SER A 180 -8.01 17.66 16.80
N ARG A 181 -8.40 16.37 16.78
CA ARG A 181 -9.38 15.85 15.81
C ARG A 181 -10.82 16.18 16.25
N PRO A 182 -11.72 16.54 15.30
CA PRO A 182 -13.14 16.69 15.60
C PRO A 182 -13.74 15.41 16.22
N ALA A 183 -14.67 15.56 17.17
CA ALA A 183 -15.28 14.44 17.91
C ALA A 183 -15.88 13.35 17.01
N ALA A 184 -16.47 13.71 15.85
CA ALA A 184 -17.04 12.76 14.87
C ALA A 184 -16.02 11.81 14.22
N SER A 185 -14.72 12.06 14.37
CA SER A 185 -13.66 11.17 13.90
C SER A 185 -13.14 10.21 14.99
N ARG A 186 -13.63 10.35 16.24
CA ARG A 186 -13.23 9.50 17.38
C ARG A 186 -14.17 8.33 17.59
N ASP A 187 -15.39 8.40 17.06
CA ASP A 187 -16.43 7.37 17.25
C ASP A 187 -16.46 6.34 16.10
N ALA A 188 -15.45 6.35 15.23
CA ALA A 188 -15.30 5.39 14.12
C ALA A 188 -14.36 4.23 14.46
N SER A 189 -13.98 4.10 15.75
CA SER A 189 -13.16 3.01 16.29
C SER A 189 -14.01 1.86 16.83
#